data_00f67e5f32b08452299d2fe7205edf77
#
_entry.id   00f67e5f32b08452299d2fe7205edf77
#
_cell.length_a   1.000
_cell.length_b   1.000
_cell.length_c   1.000
_cell.angle_alpha   90.00
_cell.angle_beta   90.00
_cell.angle_gamma   90.00
#
_symmetry.space_group_name_H-M   'P 1'
#
loop_
_entity.id
_entity.type
_entity.pdbx_description
1 polymer ?
#
loop_
_entity_poly.entity_id
_entity_poly.type
_entity_poly.pdbx_seq_one_letter_code
_entity_poly.pdbx_strand_id
1 'polypeptide(L)'
;MRRRLHALLVERADWVTRDDAATALELSRSVVAFHLDKLAEAGVVEVSFQRPTGRTGPGAGRPSKRYRRFAEELSISVPDRRYDVAGQVLADAIAASTSTGTAVKDCLHHVARAAGERMGADVRTGGLGTGTPVDQHQAVVEALERSGYEPDVSEDEIELLNCPFHRLAEEHRTLVCGMNLDLLSGLIDGLVPSPALEAHLDPQPGYCCVRLRPRPRNDSQD
;
A
#
# COMPACT_ATOMS: atom_id res chain seq x y z
N MET A 1 -19.32 -5.07 18.53
CA MET A 1 -19.12 -6.53 18.59
C MET A 1 -17.79 -6.95 17.97
N ARG A 2 -17.53 -6.70 16.66
CA ARG A 2 -16.28 -7.11 15.97
C ARG A 2 -15.01 -6.66 16.68
N ARG A 3 -14.98 -5.42 17.22
CA ARG A 3 -13.84 -4.88 17.97
C ARG A 3 -13.53 -5.69 19.25
N ARG A 4 -14.56 -6.15 19.98
CA ARG A 4 -14.40 -7.02 21.18
C ARG A 4 -13.83 -8.40 20.82
N LEU A 5 -14.33 -9.00 19.71
CA LEU A 5 -13.82 -10.27 19.21
C LEU A 5 -12.37 -10.16 18.73
N HIS A 6 -12.02 -9.11 17.99
CA HIS A 6 -10.64 -8.87 17.57
C HIS A 6 -9.71 -8.66 18.78
N ALA A 7 -10.12 -7.87 19.77
CA ALA A 7 -9.35 -7.68 21.01
C ALA A 7 -9.08 -9.01 21.74
N LEU A 8 -10.08 -9.89 21.84
CA LEU A 8 -9.90 -11.23 22.40
C LEU A 8 -8.87 -12.06 21.63
N LEU A 9 -8.88 -12.01 20.28
CA LEU A 9 -7.92 -12.73 19.47
C LEU A 9 -6.48 -12.16 19.61
N VAL A 10 -6.36 -10.86 19.82
CA VAL A 10 -5.07 -10.21 20.12
C VAL A 10 -4.53 -10.65 21.47
N GLU A 11 -5.39 -10.64 22.50
CA GLU A 11 -5.02 -11.02 23.89
C GLU A 11 -4.61 -12.49 23.99
N ARG A 12 -5.34 -13.39 23.31
CA ARG A 12 -5.06 -14.83 23.35
C ARG A 12 -3.80 -15.23 22.59
N ALA A 13 -3.39 -14.47 21.60
CA ALA A 13 -2.22 -14.71 20.74
C ALA A 13 -2.14 -16.10 20.09
N ASP A 14 -3.16 -16.93 20.23
CA ASP A 14 -3.29 -18.28 19.71
C ASP A 14 -4.64 -18.48 19.00
N TRP A 15 -4.84 -19.66 18.44
CA TRP A 15 -6.05 -20.04 17.75
C TRP A 15 -7.24 -20.16 18.72
N VAL A 16 -8.32 -19.44 18.44
CA VAL A 16 -9.55 -19.39 19.22
C VAL A 16 -10.69 -20.00 18.42
N THR A 17 -11.46 -20.93 19.02
CA THR A 17 -12.66 -21.48 18.42
C THR A 17 -13.87 -20.56 18.64
N ARG A 18 -14.95 -20.80 17.92
CA ARG A 18 -16.23 -20.09 18.14
C ARG A 18 -16.77 -20.30 19.55
N ASP A 19 -16.55 -21.47 20.11
CA ASP A 19 -17.03 -21.85 21.44
C ASP A 19 -16.21 -21.14 22.53
N ASP A 20 -14.87 -21.09 22.37
CA ASP A 20 -14.00 -20.36 23.30
C ASP A 20 -14.34 -18.86 23.32
N ALA A 21 -14.55 -18.26 22.13
CA ALA A 21 -14.91 -16.85 22.04
C ALA A 21 -16.34 -16.57 22.57
N ALA A 22 -17.28 -17.48 22.40
CA ALA A 22 -18.62 -17.37 22.93
C ALA A 22 -18.60 -17.38 24.48
N THR A 23 -17.82 -18.30 25.05
CA THR A 23 -17.64 -18.41 26.50
C THR A 23 -16.94 -17.17 27.06
N ALA A 24 -15.83 -16.74 26.44
CA ALA A 24 -15.03 -15.62 26.92
C ALA A 24 -15.77 -14.28 26.91
N LEU A 25 -16.69 -14.08 25.96
CA LEU A 25 -17.41 -12.82 25.79
C LEU A 25 -18.87 -12.89 26.30
N GLU A 26 -19.28 -14.02 26.82
CA GLU A 26 -20.65 -14.29 27.30
C GLU A 26 -21.71 -14.04 26.21
N LEU A 27 -21.46 -14.55 25.01
CA LEU A 27 -22.28 -14.37 23.83
C LEU A 27 -22.78 -15.69 23.27
N SER A 28 -23.87 -15.65 22.50
CA SER A 28 -24.32 -16.82 21.78
C SER A 28 -23.30 -17.22 20.69
N ARG A 29 -23.10 -18.53 20.52
CA ARG A 29 -22.20 -19.10 19.51
C ARG A 29 -22.52 -18.62 18.08
N SER A 30 -23.81 -18.42 17.78
CA SER A 30 -24.27 -17.96 16.46
C SER A 30 -23.85 -16.51 16.18
N VAL A 31 -23.97 -15.63 17.16
CA VAL A 31 -23.53 -14.22 17.05
C VAL A 31 -22.02 -14.16 16.87
N VAL A 32 -21.27 -14.92 17.67
CA VAL A 32 -19.79 -15.00 17.55
C VAL A 32 -19.39 -15.53 16.18
N ALA A 33 -20.01 -16.63 15.71
CA ALA A 33 -19.73 -17.22 14.42
C ALA A 33 -19.92 -16.21 13.28
N PHE A 34 -21.06 -15.51 13.26
CA PHE A 34 -21.35 -14.49 12.26
C PHE A 34 -20.28 -13.38 12.21
N HIS A 35 -19.91 -12.85 13.36
CA HIS A 35 -18.96 -11.75 13.42
C HIS A 35 -17.51 -12.18 13.14
N LEU A 36 -17.10 -13.39 13.57
CA LEU A 36 -15.78 -13.94 13.24
C LEU A 36 -15.66 -14.25 11.74
N ASP A 37 -16.73 -14.78 11.12
CA ASP A 37 -16.74 -15.01 9.67
C ASP A 37 -16.66 -13.69 8.91
N LYS A 38 -17.33 -12.63 9.38
CA LYS A 38 -17.19 -11.28 8.78
C LYS A 38 -15.80 -10.65 8.96
N LEU A 39 -15.11 -10.92 10.05
CA LEU A 39 -13.72 -10.51 10.24
C LEU A 39 -12.77 -11.29 9.30
N ALA A 40 -13.07 -12.58 9.06
CA ALA A 40 -12.33 -13.40 8.11
C ALA A 40 -12.54 -12.97 6.66
N GLU A 41 -13.79 -12.67 6.26
CA GLU A 41 -14.11 -12.11 4.94
C GLU A 41 -13.39 -10.77 4.68
N ALA A 42 -13.23 -9.96 5.72
CA ALA A 42 -12.49 -8.70 5.66
C ALA A 42 -10.95 -8.85 5.76
N GLY A 43 -10.43 -10.08 5.82
CA GLY A 43 -8.99 -10.33 5.91
C GLY A 43 -8.33 -9.93 7.25
N VAL A 44 -9.11 -9.60 8.27
CA VAL A 44 -8.60 -9.10 9.57
C VAL A 44 -8.15 -10.24 10.48
N VAL A 45 -8.60 -11.46 10.21
CA VAL A 45 -8.26 -12.66 10.99
C VAL A 45 -7.97 -13.84 10.07
N GLU A 46 -7.00 -14.66 10.49
CA GLU A 46 -6.70 -15.93 9.86
C GLU A 46 -7.71 -16.99 10.26
N VAL A 47 -7.97 -17.92 9.34
CA VAL A 47 -8.86 -19.06 9.56
C VAL A 47 -8.11 -20.35 9.36
N SER A 48 -8.32 -21.31 10.28
CA SER A 48 -7.80 -22.67 10.18
C SER A 48 -8.87 -23.68 10.60
N PHE A 49 -8.71 -24.92 10.18
CA PHE A 49 -9.59 -26.02 10.55
C PHE A 49 -8.77 -27.10 11.26
N GLN A 50 -9.16 -27.41 12.49
CA GLN A 50 -8.50 -28.46 13.27
C GLN A 50 -9.52 -29.48 13.79
N ARG A 51 -9.16 -30.76 13.68
CA ARG A 51 -9.92 -31.82 14.34
C ARG A 51 -9.61 -31.81 15.84
N PRO A 52 -10.61 -32.10 16.70
CA PRO A 52 -10.35 -32.34 18.11
C PRO A 52 -9.28 -33.42 18.26
N THR A 53 -8.31 -33.17 19.13
CA THR A 53 -7.17 -34.08 19.36
C THR A 53 -7.64 -35.45 19.87
N GLY A 54 -7.10 -36.52 19.30
CA GLY A 54 -7.23 -37.90 19.77
C GLY A 54 -8.20 -38.80 19.02
N ARG A 55 -8.94 -38.31 18.00
CA ARG A 55 -9.83 -39.15 17.20
C ARG A 55 -9.46 -39.16 15.72
N THR A 56 -9.02 -40.28 15.23
CA THR A 56 -8.77 -40.55 13.79
C THR A 56 -9.68 -41.68 13.32
N GLY A 57 -10.29 -41.54 12.12
CA GLY A 57 -11.12 -42.56 11.51
C GLY A 57 -12.59 -42.15 11.27
N PRO A 58 -13.45 -43.04 10.73
CA PRO A 58 -14.86 -42.80 10.53
C PRO A 58 -15.54 -42.46 11.87
N GLY A 59 -16.15 -41.27 11.99
CA GLY A 59 -16.76 -40.79 13.24
C GLY A 59 -15.95 -39.79 14.04
N ALA A 60 -14.77 -39.35 13.57
CA ALA A 60 -13.90 -38.40 14.26
C ALA A 60 -14.48 -36.95 14.36
N GLY A 61 -15.67 -36.68 13.83
CA GLY A 61 -16.32 -35.38 13.84
C GLY A 61 -15.80 -34.41 12.76
N ARG A 62 -16.58 -33.37 12.50
CA ARG A 62 -16.20 -32.30 11.55
C ARG A 62 -15.08 -31.46 12.16
N PRO A 63 -14.05 -31.07 11.39
CA PRO A 63 -13.02 -30.15 11.85
C PRO A 63 -13.62 -28.87 12.41
N SER A 64 -13.14 -28.43 13.56
CA SER A 64 -13.56 -27.17 14.18
C SER A 64 -12.88 -26.00 13.49
N LYS A 65 -13.66 -24.99 13.08
CA LYS A 65 -13.14 -23.74 12.55
C LYS A 65 -12.60 -22.91 13.69
N ARG A 66 -11.37 -22.42 13.55
CA ARG A 66 -10.70 -21.57 14.53
C ARG A 66 -10.12 -20.35 13.86
N TYR A 67 -9.92 -19.30 14.64
CA TYR A 67 -9.54 -17.98 14.19
C TYR A 67 -8.36 -17.49 15.01
N ARG A 68 -7.48 -16.73 14.37
CA ARG A 68 -6.36 -16.04 15.01
C ARG A 68 -6.24 -14.66 14.38
N ARG A 69 -5.72 -13.67 15.13
CA ARG A 69 -5.42 -12.38 14.52
C ARG A 69 -4.45 -12.56 13.36
N PHE A 70 -4.61 -11.78 12.32
CA PHE A 70 -3.61 -11.73 11.26
C PHE A 70 -2.30 -11.21 11.87
N ALA A 71 -1.16 -11.87 11.58
CA ALA A 71 0.12 -11.53 12.19
C ALA A 71 0.72 -10.26 11.61
N GLU A 72 0.38 -9.95 10.36
CA GLU A 72 0.84 -8.74 9.68
C GLU A 72 -0.05 -7.54 10.04
N GLU A 73 0.54 -6.34 10.02
CA GLU A 73 -0.18 -5.10 10.27
C GLU A 73 -1.13 -4.82 9.08
N LEU A 74 -2.43 -4.81 9.36
CA LEU A 74 -3.46 -4.44 8.39
C LEU A 74 -3.83 -2.96 8.61
N SER A 75 -3.39 -2.11 7.70
CA SER A 75 -3.85 -0.72 7.62
C SER A 75 -4.94 -0.60 6.56
N ILE A 76 -6.17 -0.20 6.97
CA ILE A 76 -7.28 0.09 6.05
C ILE A 76 -7.49 1.59 6.06
N SER A 77 -7.32 2.21 4.91
CA SER A 77 -7.56 3.63 4.70
C SER A 77 -8.43 3.86 3.47
N VAL A 78 -9.35 4.82 3.52
CA VAL A 78 -10.18 5.22 2.37
C VAL A 78 -10.14 6.75 2.29
N PRO A 79 -9.59 7.31 1.23
CA PRO A 79 -8.76 6.68 0.18
C PRO A 79 -7.48 6.07 0.73
N ASP A 80 -6.81 5.23 -0.05
CA ASP A 80 -5.58 4.56 0.35
C ASP A 80 -4.50 5.55 0.82
N ARG A 81 -3.86 5.21 1.95
CA ARG A 81 -2.76 6.01 2.52
C ARG A 81 -1.52 5.13 2.63
N ARG A 82 -0.40 5.68 2.17
CA ARG A 82 0.89 4.97 2.13
C ARG A 82 1.90 5.61 3.08
N TYR A 83 1.48 5.81 4.33
CA TYR A 83 2.39 6.35 5.37
C TYR A 83 3.51 5.37 5.72
N ASP A 84 3.34 4.09 5.45
CA ASP A 84 4.36 3.05 5.47
C ASP A 84 5.53 3.42 4.53
N VAL A 85 5.21 3.74 3.26
CA VAL A 85 6.21 4.15 2.25
C VAL A 85 6.88 5.47 2.67
N ALA A 86 6.10 6.47 3.08
CA ALA A 86 6.67 7.73 3.54
C ALA A 86 7.59 7.54 4.75
N GLY A 87 7.17 6.73 5.72
CA GLY A 87 7.98 6.41 6.91
C GLY A 87 9.29 5.73 6.55
N GLN A 88 9.28 4.75 5.65
CA GLN A 88 10.49 4.07 5.18
C GLN A 88 11.45 5.02 4.46
N VAL A 89 10.94 5.82 3.51
CA VAL A 89 11.77 6.77 2.73
C VAL A 89 12.40 7.82 3.66
N LEU A 90 11.64 8.35 4.64
CA LEU A 90 12.16 9.31 5.60
C LEU A 90 13.21 8.68 6.53
N ALA A 91 12.97 7.48 7.02
CA ALA A 91 13.92 6.76 7.87
C ALA A 91 15.24 6.48 7.13
N ASP A 92 15.16 6.00 5.88
CA ASP A 92 16.33 5.72 5.05
C ASP A 92 17.11 7.01 4.73
N ALA A 93 16.42 8.13 4.48
CA ALA A 93 17.05 9.43 4.24
C ALA A 93 17.79 9.95 5.47
N ILE A 94 17.22 9.80 6.68
CA ILE A 94 17.86 10.15 7.93
C ILE A 94 19.09 9.26 8.18
N ALA A 95 18.97 7.96 7.97
CA ALA A 95 20.08 7.03 8.10
C ALA A 95 21.24 7.35 7.14
N ALA A 96 20.93 7.64 5.87
CA ALA A 96 21.91 8.06 4.87
C ALA A 96 22.60 9.38 5.26
N SER A 97 21.84 10.38 5.70
CA SER A 97 22.38 11.65 6.19
C SER A 97 23.34 11.45 7.38
N THR A 98 22.94 10.62 8.32
CA THR A 98 23.75 10.33 9.51
C THR A 98 25.08 9.65 9.15
N SER A 99 25.08 8.78 8.14
CA SER A 99 26.26 8.03 7.71
C SER A 99 27.22 8.83 6.83
N THR A 100 26.68 9.76 6.02
CA THR A 100 27.46 10.50 5.01
C THR A 100 27.79 11.94 5.40
N GLY A 101 27.04 12.51 6.38
CA GLY A 101 27.11 13.93 6.70
C GLY A 101 26.42 14.85 5.67
N THR A 102 25.79 14.28 4.64
CA THR A 102 25.01 15.03 3.64
C THR A 102 23.72 15.55 4.26
N ALA A 103 23.23 16.71 3.80
CA ALA A 103 21.97 17.25 4.31
C ALA A 103 20.80 16.27 4.11
N VAL A 104 19.93 16.13 5.13
CA VAL A 104 18.78 15.20 5.09
C VAL A 104 17.92 15.43 3.85
N LYS A 105 17.76 16.69 3.42
CA LYS A 105 16.97 17.03 2.24
C LYS A 105 17.54 16.41 0.97
N ASP A 106 18.85 16.45 0.79
CA ASP A 106 19.50 15.91 -0.40
C ASP A 106 19.45 14.37 -0.39
N CYS A 107 19.67 13.76 0.80
CA CYS A 107 19.47 12.32 0.97
C CYS A 107 18.01 11.91 0.67
N LEU A 108 17.02 12.71 1.08
CA LEU A 108 15.62 12.42 0.83
C LEU A 108 15.29 12.39 -0.67
N HIS A 109 15.80 13.33 -1.46
CA HIS A 109 15.64 13.33 -2.92
C HIS A 109 16.16 12.03 -3.54
N HIS A 110 17.38 11.62 -3.18
CA HIS A 110 17.97 10.39 -3.72
C HIS A 110 17.23 9.14 -3.28
N VAL A 111 16.89 9.04 -2.01
CA VAL A 111 16.21 7.87 -1.44
C VAL A 111 14.80 7.72 -2.00
N ALA A 112 14.04 8.83 -2.10
CA ALA A 112 12.69 8.81 -2.66
C ALA A 112 12.71 8.37 -4.13
N ARG A 113 13.62 8.92 -4.94
CA ARG A 113 13.77 8.54 -6.34
C ARG A 113 14.14 7.06 -6.49
N ALA A 114 15.13 6.58 -5.75
CA ALA A 114 15.54 5.17 -5.76
C ALA A 114 14.42 4.23 -5.29
N ALA A 115 13.59 4.66 -4.32
CA ALA A 115 12.42 3.90 -3.91
C ALA A 115 11.38 3.81 -5.05
N GLY A 116 11.12 4.92 -5.73
CA GLY A 116 10.25 4.95 -6.91
C GLY A 116 10.76 4.04 -8.03
N GLU A 117 12.05 4.10 -8.35
CA GLU A 117 12.67 3.24 -9.38
C GLU A 117 12.47 1.75 -9.08
N ARG A 118 12.63 1.34 -7.82
CA ARG A 118 12.34 -0.04 -7.40
C ARG A 118 10.87 -0.39 -7.61
N MET A 119 9.94 0.48 -7.17
CA MET A 119 8.50 0.27 -7.35
C MET A 119 8.13 0.12 -8.83
N GLY A 120 8.68 0.97 -9.71
CA GLY A 120 8.46 0.88 -11.15
C GLY A 120 9.05 -0.39 -11.76
N ALA A 121 10.26 -0.79 -11.35
CA ALA A 121 10.90 -2.01 -11.81
C ALA A 121 10.11 -3.26 -11.40
N ASP A 122 9.54 -3.29 -10.20
CA ASP A 122 8.70 -4.40 -9.72
C ASP A 122 7.42 -4.56 -10.57
N VAL A 123 6.78 -3.44 -10.93
CA VAL A 123 5.62 -3.44 -11.82
C VAL A 123 6.00 -3.90 -13.22
N ARG A 124 7.13 -3.44 -13.75
CA ARG A 124 7.66 -3.84 -15.07
C ARG A 124 7.96 -5.34 -15.13
N THR A 125 8.60 -5.91 -14.11
CA THR A 125 8.89 -7.36 -14.05
C THR A 125 7.62 -8.19 -13.98
N GLY A 126 6.50 -7.62 -13.50
CA GLY A 126 5.17 -8.21 -13.56
C GLY A 126 4.51 -8.20 -14.96
N GLY A 127 5.21 -7.71 -15.99
CA GLY A 127 4.75 -7.74 -17.39
C GLY A 127 4.13 -6.45 -17.91
N LEU A 128 4.14 -5.36 -17.11
CA LEU A 128 3.65 -4.04 -17.54
C LEU A 128 4.79 -3.16 -18.08
N GLY A 129 4.47 -2.27 -19.01
CA GLY A 129 5.40 -1.23 -19.46
C GLY A 129 6.40 -1.61 -20.56
N THR A 130 6.28 -2.80 -21.17
CA THR A 130 7.21 -3.30 -22.22
C THR A 130 6.68 -3.12 -23.65
N GLY A 131 5.49 -2.54 -23.82
CA GLY A 131 4.78 -2.45 -25.10
C GLY A 131 4.89 -1.11 -25.82
N THR A 132 3.86 -0.80 -26.61
CA THR A 132 3.70 0.46 -27.33
C THR A 132 3.59 1.67 -26.40
N PRO A 133 3.70 2.92 -26.89
CA PRO A 133 3.46 4.12 -26.06
C PRO A 133 2.10 4.13 -25.34
N VAL A 134 1.07 3.55 -25.95
CA VAL A 134 -0.26 3.40 -25.32
C VAL A 134 -0.20 2.41 -24.16
N ASP A 135 0.51 1.28 -24.35
CA ASP A 135 0.70 0.29 -23.27
C ASP A 135 1.53 0.89 -22.13
N GLN A 136 2.51 1.74 -22.45
CA GLN A 136 3.32 2.45 -21.45
C GLN A 136 2.50 3.43 -20.63
N HIS A 137 1.60 4.19 -21.26
CA HIS A 137 0.70 5.10 -20.57
C HIS A 137 -0.22 4.34 -19.61
N GLN A 138 -0.83 3.26 -20.08
CA GLN A 138 -1.67 2.39 -19.26
C GLN A 138 -0.88 1.77 -18.09
N ALA A 139 0.36 1.37 -18.33
CA ALA A 139 1.22 0.82 -17.28
C ALA A 139 1.54 1.85 -16.19
N VAL A 140 1.72 3.13 -16.57
CA VAL A 140 1.90 4.23 -15.58
C VAL A 140 0.64 4.40 -14.74
N VAL A 141 -0.55 4.41 -15.35
CA VAL A 141 -1.84 4.52 -14.65
C VAL A 141 -1.99 3.39 -13.63
N GLU A 142 -1.77 2.14 -14.04
CA GLU A 142 -1.86 0.99 -13.14
C GLU A 142 -0.82 1.02 -12.01
N ALA A 143 0.39 1.50 -12.29
CA ALA A 143 1.43 1.67 -11.27
C ALA A 143 1.05 2.73 -10.23
N LEU A 144 0.42 3.82 -10.66
CA LEU A 144 -0.11 4.86 -9.80
C LEU A 144 -1.24 4.33 -8.90
N GLU A 145 -2.23 3.63 -9.48
CA GLU A 145 -3.32 3.01 -8.72
C GLU A 145 -2.82 2.04 -7.66
N ARG A 146 -1.89 1.16 -8.01
CA ARG A 146 -1.24 0.21 -7.06
C ARG A 146 -0.46 0.94 -5.96
N SER A 147 0.00 2.15 -6.23
CA SER A 147 0.71 2.99 -5.27
C SER A 147 -0.23 3.85 -4.41
N GLY A 148 -1.56 3.69 -4.56
CA GLY A 148 -2.58 4.36 -3.76
C GLY A 148 -2.98 5.74 -4.27
N TYR A 149 -2.63 6.08 -5.52
CA TYR A 149 -3.12 7.28 -6.19
C TYR A 149 -4.42 7.00 -6.94
N GLU A 150 -5.19 8.04 -7.20
CA GLU A 150 -6.38 8.03 -8.04
C GLU A 150 -6.11 8.88 -9.29
N PRO A 151 -5.55 8.30 -10.36
CA PRO A 151 -5.22 9.04 -11.58
C PRO A 151 -6.48 9.40 -12.37
N ASP A 152 -6.58 10.66 -12.78
CA ASP A 152 -7.54 11.16 -13.75
C ASP A 152 -6.79 11.51 -15.04
N VAL A 153 -7.13 10.80 -16.12
CA VAL A 153 -6.38 10.82 -17.38
C VAL A 153 -7.07 11.74 -18.36
N SER A 154 -6.36 12.77 -18.80
CA SER A 154 -6.74 13.60 -19.94
C SER A 154 -5.87 13.29 -21.17
N GLU A 155 -6.12 13.97 -22.30
CA GLU A 155 -5.34 13.76 -23.53
C GLU A 155 -3.85 14.07 -23.36
N ASP A 156 -3.52 15.08 -22.54
CA ASP A 156 -2.17 15.64 -22.42
C ASP A 156 -1.53 15.45 -21.04
N GLU A 157 -2.28 15.08 -20.00
CA GLU A 157 -1.73 14.95 -18.64
C GLU A 157 -2.50 13.94 -17.79
N ILE A 158 -1.83 13.49 -16.72
CA ILE A 158 -2.46 12.69 -15.66
C ILE A 158 -2.47 13.55 -14.39
N GLU A 159 -3.66 13.87 -13.91
CA GLU A 159 -3.89 14.48 -12.61
C GLU A 159 -4.10 13.38 -11.55
N LEU A 160 -3.75 13.69 -10.32
CA LEU A 160 -3.93 12.77 -9.20
C LEU A 160 -4.96 13.35 -8.25
N LEU A 161 -6.16 12.77 -8.22
CA LEU A 161 -7.30 13.23 -7.43
C LEU A 161 -7.08 13.10 -5.92
N ASN A 162 -6.13 12.26 -5.52
CA ASN A 162 -5.74 12.11 -4.13
C ASN A 162 -4.20 12.12 -3.97
N CYS A 163 -3.75 12.31 -2.72
CA CYS A 163 -2.36 12.13 -2.32
C CYS A 163 -2.29 11.08 -1.22
N PRO A 164 -1.57 9.95 -1.41
CA PRO A 164 -1.40 8.93 -0.36
C PRO A 164 -0.77 9.47 0.92
N PHE A 165 -0.09 10.61 0.84
CA PHE A 165 0.60 11.29 1.95
C PHE A 165 -0.12 12.54 2.43
N HIS A 166 -1.40 12.71 2.13
CA HIS A 166 -2.17 13.96 2.28
C HIS A 166 -1.97 14.64 3.64
N ARG A 167 -2.21 13.94 4.77
CA ARG A 167 -2.08 14.53 6.11
C ARG A 167 -0.66 14.99 6.44
N LEU A 168 0.36 14.28 5.98
CA LEU A 168 1.75 14.72 6.13
C LEU A 168 2.03 15.96 5.27
N ALA A 169 1.44 16.02 4.07
CA ALA A 169 1.58 17.16 3.17
C ALA A 169 0.85 18.42 3.68
N GLU A 170 -0.21 18.29 4.47
CA GLU A 170 -0.88 19.41 5.11
C GLU A 170 0.07 20.17 6.07
N GLU A 171 0.85 19.44 6.87
CA GLU A 171 1.75 19.99 7.88
C GLU A 171 3.15 20.29 7.32
N HIS A 172 3.63 19.48 6.37
CA HIS A 172 5.01 19.49 5.86
C HIS A 172 5.06 19.54 4.32
N ARG A 173 4.28 20.45 3.71
CA ARG A 173 4.05 20.51 2.26
C ARG A 173 5.33 20.44 1.43
N THR A 174 6.29 21.34 1.65
CA THR A 174 7.53 21.42 0.86
C THR A 174 8.32 20.12 0.90
N LEU A 175 8.41 19.51 2.09
CA LEU A 175 9.14 18.26 2.29
C LEU A 175 8.44 17.09 1.60
N VAL A 176 7.16 16.94 1.88
CA VAL A 176 6.37 15.76 1.44
C VAL A 176 6.05 15.83 -0.05
N CYS A 177 5.74 17.03 -0.58
CA CYS A 177 5.51 17.18 -2.03
C CYS A 177 6.80 17.02 -2.83
N GLY A 178 7.96 17.45 -2.31
CA GLY A 178 9.27 17.21 -2.93
C GLY A 178 9.61 15.72 -2.94
N MET A 179 9.48 15.04 -1.80
CA MET A 179 9.62 13.59 -1.69
C MET A 179 8.70 12.85 -2.69
N ASN A 180 7.45 13.28 -2.80
CA ASN A 180 6.47 12.66 -3.69
C ASN A 180 6.82 12.87 -5.17
N LEU A 181 7.33 14.05 -5.54
CA LEU A 181 7.83 14.32 -6.89
C LEU A 181 8.96 13.35 -7.26
N ASP A 182 9.95 13.19 -6.38
CA ASP A 182 11.08 12.30 -6.63
C ASP A 182 10.65 10.84 -6.69
N LEU A 183 9.74 10.42 -5.82
CA LEU A 183 9.18 9.06 -5.81
C LEU A 183 8.46 8.75 -7.12
N LEU A 184 7.60 9.64 -7.60
CA LEU A 184 6.86 9.46 -8.86
C LEU A 184 7.77 9.55 -10.08
N SER A 185 8.76 10.44 -10.07
CA SER A 185 9.78 10.50 -11.12
C SER A 185 10.54 9.17 -11.21
N GLY A 186 10.97 8.64 -10.07
CA GLY A 186 11.64 7.33 -10.02
C GLY A 186 10.74 6.20 -10.48
N LEU A 187 9.46 6.18 -10.07
CA LEU A 187 8.49 5.16 -10.48
C LEU A 187 8.35 5.11 -12.01
N ILE A 188 8.21 6.27 -12.65
CA ILE A 188 8.10 6.36 -14.10
C ILE A 188 9.38 5.85 -14.78
N ASP A 189 10.56 6.30 -14.32
CA ASP A 189 11.83 5.90 -14.89
C ASP A 189 12.14 4.40 -14.69
N GLY A 190 11.74 3.84 -13.55
CA GLY A 190 11.87 2.40 -13.27
C GLY A 190 10.92 1.53 -14.08
N LEU A 191 9.73 2.05 -14.37
CA LEU A 191 8.69 1.33 -15.10
C LEU A 191 8.97 1.29 -16.61
N VAL A 192 9.39 2.42 -17.18
CA VAL A 192 9.53 2.60 -18.63
C VAL A 192 10.95 3.08 -18.97
N PRO A 193 11.72 2.36 -19.80
CA PRO A 193 13.10 2.73 -20.15
C PRO A 193 13.26 4.11 -20.81
N SER A 194 12.22 4.57 -21.54
CA SER A 194 12.19 5.87 -22.19
C SER A 194 10.80 6.48 -22.00
N PRO A 195 10.50 7.03 -20.83
CA PRO A 195 9.17 7.49 -20.52
C PRO A 195 8.78 8.72 -21.35
N ALA A 196 7.55 8.66 -21.89
CA ALA A 196 6.95 9.79 -22.58
C ALA A 196 6.36 10.83 -21.61
N LEU A 197 6.24 10.48 -20.32
CA LEU A 197 5.73 11.32 -19.26
C LEU A 197 6.82 11.71 -18.28
N GLU A 198 6.67 12.88 -17.67
CA GLU A 198 7.49 13.34 -16.54
C GLU A 198 6.62 13.93 -15.42
N ALA A 199 7.09 13.82 -14.20
CA ALA A 199 6.40 14.34 -13.03
C ALA A 199 6.78 15.80 -12.78
N HIS A 200 5.78 16.64 -12.47
CA HIS A 200 5.94 18.06 -12.18
C HIS A 200 5.23 18.44 -10.87
N LEU A 201 5.82 19.40 -10.13
CA LEU A 201 5.13 20.07 -9.03
C LEU A 201 4.21 21.15 -9.60
N ASP A 202 2.90 20.91 -9.45
CA ASP A 202 1.85 21.86 -9.84
C ASP A 202 0.70 21.78 -8.81
N PRO A 203 0.90 22.34 -7.60
CA PRO A 203 -0.07 22.22 -6.52
C PRO A 203 -1.35 23.00 -6.82
N GLN A 204 -2.48 22.26 -6.84
CA GLN A 204 -3.82 22.84 -6.98
C GLN A 204 -4.73 22.39 -5.83
N PRO A 205 -5.71 23.20 -5.44
CA PRO A 205 -6.69 22.82 -4.41
C PRO A 205 -7.49 21.59 -4.83
N GLY A 206 -7.56 20.61 -3.94
CA GLY A 206 -8.33 19.39 -4.16
C GLY A 206 -7.58 18.27 -4.90
N TYR A 207 -6.37 18.52 -5.39
CA TYR A 207 -5.54 17.56 -6.11
C TYR A 207 -4.23 17.28 -5.38
N CYS A 208 -3.52 16.25 -5.81
CA CYS A 208 -2.13 16.05 -5.44
C CYS A 208 -1.27 17.21 -5.97
N CYS A 209 -0.18 17.52 -5.28
CA CYS A 209 0.79 18.52 -5.72
C CYS A 209 1.64 18.09 -6.93
N VAL A 210 1.59 16.83 -7.33
CA VAL A 210 2.33 16.28 -8.48
C VAL A 210 1.36 15.92 -9.60
N ARG A 211 1.73 16.29 -10.83
CA ARG A 211 1.07 15.94 -12.08
C ARG A 211 2.05 15.30 -13.04
N LEU A 212 1.56 14.49 -13.95
CA LEU A 212 2.38 13.90 -15.01
C LEU A 212 1.99 14.55 -16.35
N ARG A 213 3.01 15.03 -17.05
CA ARG A 213 2.87 15.70 -18.36
C ARG A 213 3.77 15.04 -19.38
N PRO A 214 3.46 15.18 -20.70
CA PRO A 214 4.35 14.74 -21.75
C PRO A 214 5.74 15.35 -21.61
N ARG A 215 6.75 14.53 -21.72
CA ARG A 215 8.13 15.00 -21.75
C ARG A 215 8.38 15.77 -23.05
N PRO A 216 8.96 16.99 -23.02
CA PRO A 216 9.30 17.70 -24.24
C PRO A 216 10.16 16.82 -25.14
N ARG A 217 9.78 16.72 -26.42
CA ARG A 217 10.65 16.07 -27.42
C ARG A 217 11.85 16.96 -27.60
N ASN A 218 13.04 16.42 -27.36
CA ASN A 218 14.27 17.09 -27.80
C ASN A 218 14.37 16.96 -29.32
N ASP A 219 13.75 17.90 -30.05
CA ASP A 219 13.93 18.07 -31.49
C ASP A 219 15.32 18.73 -31.77
N SER A 220 16.35 18.16 -31.22
CA SER A 220 17.74 18.62 -31.46
C SER A 220 18.54 17.47 -32.03
N GLN A 221 18.25 17.10 -33.28
CA GLN A 221 19.17 16.44 -34.20
C GLN A 221 18.73 16.76 -35.64
N ASP A 222 19.14 17.93 -36.13
CA ASP A 222 19.43 18.16 -37.53
C ASP A 222 20.92 18.51 -37.64
#